data_a0ca52cf4c313dc5040347f4e79ffcf0
#
_entry.id   a0ca52cf4c313dc5040347f4e79ffcf0
#
_cell.length_a   1.000
_cell.length_b   1.000
_cell.length_c   1.000
_cell.angle_alpha   90.00
_cell.angle_beta   90.00
_cell.angle_gamma   90.00
#
_symmetry.space_group_name_H-M   'P 1'
#
loop_
_entity.id
_entity.type
_entity.pdbx_description
1 polymer ?
#
loop_
_entity_poly.entity_id
_entity_poly.type
_entity_poly.pdbx_seq_one_letter_code
_entity_poly.pdbx_strand_id
1 'polypeptide(L)'
;FENLSSSRDLPDGSKENANLTIYTTAMREVAAKHKIQFIDLFNSTAQLYPTLNAPFTRNGFLPNDGGYKFLGKILSEAAYEKSPYTAKGNGSKVLEAIHDKNWFWFNDNKMLNGVHVDGRRFKPFGPANYPAETSKIRAMTEARDQNIWAVANGRTFDLNTADDATPTLPEVKTNYKASDPNYTPAKDAVKSLTVPEGYKIELFASE
;
A
#
# COMPACT_ATOMS: atom_id res chain seq x y z
N PHE A 1 12.57 -16.57 -9.88
CA PHE A 1 12.98 -15.40 -10.68
C PHE A 1 12.64 -15.62 -12.15
N GLU A 2 12.15 -14.58 -12.79
CA GLU A 2 11.97 -14.52 -14.24
C GLU A 2 13.32 -14.23 -14.89
N ASN A 3 13.67 -14.97 -15.96
CA ASN A 3 14.90 -14.70 -16.70
C ASN A 3 14.72 -13.49 -17.64
N LEU A 4 15.35 -12.38 -17.35
CA LEU A 4 15.35 -11.17 -18.16
C LEU A 4 16.73 -10.87 -18.80
N SER A 5 17.66 -11.78 -18.73
CA SER A 5 19.07 -11.56 -19.19
C SER A 5 19.15 -11.27 -20.70
N SER A 6 18.18 -11.76 -21.50
CA SER A 6 18.15 -11.50 -22.95
C SER A 6 17.68 -10.10 -23.33
N SER A 7 16.97 -9.40 -22.44
CA SER A 7 16.38 -8.09 -22.71
C SER A 7 16.90 -6.99 -21.81
N ARG A 8 17.60 -7.34 -20.73
CA ARG A 8 18.14 -6.43 -19.74
C ARG A 8 19.47 -6.99 -19.23
N ASP A 9 20.34 -6.09 -18.77
CA ASP A 9 21.60 -6.47 -18.08
C ASP A 9 21.31 -6.91 -16.64
N LEU A 10 20.68 -8.09 -16.52
CA LEU A 10 20.30 -8.71 -15.25
C LEU A 10 20.74 -10.18 -15.24
N PRO A 11 21.01 -10.76 -14.05
CA PRO A 11 21.26 -12.20 -13.93
C PRO A 11 20.05 -13.01 -14.45
N ASP A 12 20.32 -14.22 -14.94
CA ASP A 12 19.30 -15.12 -15.44
C ASP A 12 18.40 -15.76 -14.35
N GLY A 13 18.76 -15.57 -13.08
CA GLY A 13 18.03 -16.08 -11.92
C GLY A 13 18.16 -17.59 -11.69
N SER A 14 19.00 -18.28 -12.43
CA SER A 14 19.13 -19.75 -12.34
C SER A 14 19.59 -20.23 -10.96
N LYS A 15 20.55 -19.53 -10.37
CA LYS A 15 21.05 -19.82 -9.01
C LYS A 15 19.98 -19.59 -7.94
N GLU A 16 19.28 -18.48 -8.04
CA GLU A 16 18.19 -18.12 -7.14
C GLU A 16 17.03 -19.14 -7.24
N ASN A 17 16.68 -19.53 -8.46
CA ASN A 17 15.64 -20.52 -8.70
C ASN A 17 16.02 -21.93 -8.19
N ALA A 18 17.30 -22.33 -8.28
CA ALA A 18 17.78 -23.55 -7.66
C ALA A 18 17.57 -23.55 -6.14
N ASN A 19 17.91 -22.45 -5.48
CA ASN A 19 17.70 -22.27 -4.04
C ASN A 19 16.18 -22.26 -3.70
N LEU A 20 15.37 -21.53 -4.47
CA LEU A 20 13.92 -21.49 -4.27
C LEU A 20 13.27 -22.86 -4.41
N THR A 21 13.76 -23.73 -5.30
CA THR A 21 13.31 -25.12 -5.42
C THR A 21 13.46 -25.88 -4.10
N ILE A 22 14.62 -25.74 -3.44
CA ILE A 22 14.91 -26.41 -2.17
C ILE A 22 13.96 -25.88 -1.07
N TYR A 23 13.85 -24.56 -0.94
CA TYR A 23 12.97 -23.93 0.06
C TYR A 23 11.49 -24.29 -0.18
N THR A 24 11.03 -24.22 -1.41
CA THR A 24 9.63 -24.53 -1.76
C THR A 24 9.30 -25.99 -1.44
N THR A 25 10.23 -26.92 -1.72
CA THR A 25 10.07 -28.33 -1.38
C THR A 25 9.96 -28.53 0.13
N ALA A 26 10.88 -27.94 0.90
CA ALA A 26 10.85 -28.03 2.36
C ALA A 26 9.57 -27.43 2.96
N MET A 27 9.13 -26.28 2.47
CA MET A 27 7.88 -25.64 2.91
C MET A 27 6.65 -26.52 2.61
N ARG A 28 6.60 -27.16 1.44
CA ARG A 28 5.52 -28.07 1.05
C ARG A 28 5.46 -29.29 1.98
N GLU A 29 6.61 -29.89 2.28
CA GLU A 29 6.70 -31.03 3.20
C GLU A 29 6.24 -30.68 4.63
N VAL A 30 6.68 -29.51 5.13
CA VAL A 30 6.24 -29.01 6.44
C VAL A 30 4.74 -28.74 6.46
N ALA A 31 4.21 -28.08 5.43
CA ALA A 31 2.78 -27.82 5.31
C ALA A 31 1.97 -29.11 5.29
N ALA A 32 2.41 -30.10 4.50
CA ALA A 32 1.77 -31.43 4.45
C ALA A 32 1.78 -32.12 5.81
N LYS A 33 2.92 -32.10 6.52
CA LYS A 33 3.06 -32.68 7.86
C LYS A 33 2.07 -32.07 8.87
N HIS A 34 1.84 -30.75 8.77
CA HIS A 34 0.95 -30.02 9.66
C HIS A 34 -0.48 -29.87 9.12
N LYS A 35 -0.79 -30.47 7.97
CA LYS A 35 -2.11 -30.37 7.30
C LYS A 35 -2.53 -28.93 7.04
N ILE A 36 -1.57 -28.09 6.65
CA ILE A 36 -1.79 -26.68 6.27
C ILE A 36 -1.86 -26.61 4.76
N GLN A 37 -2.81 -25.84 4.23
CA GLN A 37 -2.89 -25.56 2.79
C GLN A 37 -1.59 -24.89 2.31
N PHE A 38 -1.04 -25.37 1.21
CA PHE A 38 0.16 -24.84 0.59
C PHE A 38 -0.14 -24.41 -0.86
N ILE A 39 0.09 -23.15 -1.17
CA ILE A 39 -0.06 -22.62 -2.53
C ILE A 39 1.32 -22.43 -3.14
N ASP A 40 1.63 -23.21 -4.16
CA ASP A 40 2.93 -23.22 -4.82
C ASP A 40 3.01 -22.14 -5.92
N LEU A 41 3.33 -20.92 -5.51
CA LEU A 41 3.53 -19.82 -6.45
C LEU A 41 4.82 -19.98 -7.26
N PHE A 42 5.85 -20.61 -6.69
CA PHE A 42 7.13 -20.76 -7.35
C PHE A 42 7.02 -21.64 -8.60
N ASN A 43 6.49 -22.86 -8.48
CA ASN A 43 6.34 -23.73 -9.62
C ASN A 43 5.35 -23.17 -10.65
N SER A 44 4.27 -22.55 -10.21
CA SER A 44 3.29 -21.92 -11.10
C SER A 44 3.92 -20.78 -11.93
N THR A 45 4.76 -19.94 -11.33
CA THR A 45 5.45 -18.87 -12.07
C THR A 45 6.60 -19.40 -12.90
N ALA A 46 7.36 -20.39 -12.44
CA ALA A 46 8.45 -20.99 -13.18
C ALA A 46 7.98 -21.65 -14.49
N GLN A 47 6.80 -22.24 -14.49
CA GLN A 47 6.18 -22.82 -15.70
C GLN A 47 5.65 -21.74 -16.64
N LEU A 48 5.17 -20.63 -16.11
CA LEU A 48 4.58 -19.54 -16.88
C LEU A 48 5.64 -18.67 -17.58
N TYR A 49 6.64 -18.20 -16.86
CA TYR A 49 7.57 -17.18 -17.35
C TYR A 49 8.18 -17.49 -18.71
N PRO A 50 8.62 -18.74 -19.03
CA PRO A 50 9.16 -19.07 -20.34
C PRO A 50 8.15 -18.97 -21.50
N THR A 51 6.85 -18.94 -21.22
CA THR A 51 5.78 -18.90 -22.24
C THR A 51 5.30 -17.49 -22.57
N LEU A 52 5.83 -16.47 -21.88
CA LEU A 52 5.36 -15.10 -22.00
C LEU A 52 6.04 -14.35 -23.16
N ASN A 53 5.26 -13.54 -23.84
CA ASN A 53 5.76 -12.61 -24.86
C ASN A 53 6.27 -11.28 -24.27
N ALA A 54 5.98 -11.02 -23.01
CA ALA A 54 6.41 -9.81 -22.29
C ALA A 54 6.69 -10.13 -20.82
N PRO A 55 7.64 -9.43 -20.18
CA PRO A 55 7.98 -9.68 -18.79
C PRO A 55 6.82 -9.41 -17.82
N PHE A 56 6.67 -10.28 -16.82
CA PHE A 56 5.75 -10.12 -15.70
C PHE A 56 6.42 -9.54 -14.45
N THR A 57 7.72 -9.34 -14.51
CA THR A 57 8.47 -8.70 -13.43
C THR A 57 9.24 -7.46 -13.94
N ARG A 58 9.59 -6.59 -13.00
CA ARG A 58 10.39 -5.39 -13.28
C ARG A 58 11.89 -5.69 -13.34
N ASN A 59 12.35 -6.65 -12.54
CA ASN A 59 13.77 -6.94 -12.33
C ASN A 59 14.04 -8.43 -12.07
N GLY A 60 13.20 -9.31 -12.56
CA GLY A 60 13.30 -10.75 -12.37
C GLY A 60 12.55 -11.29 -11.16
N PHE A 61 12.21 -10.48 -10.14
CA PHE A 61 11.49 -10.95 -8.97
C PHE A 61 10.33 -10.05 -8.51
N LEU A 62 10.37 -8.75 -8.73
CA LEU A 62 9.29 -7.84 -8.38
C LEU A 62 8.22 -7.83 -9.47
N PRO A 63 7.00 -8.30 -9.20
CA PRO A 63 5.95 -8.30 -10.20
C PRO A 63 5.65 -6.87 -10.71
N ASN A 64 5.34 -6.76 -11.99
CA ASN A 64 4.68 -5.60 -12.56
C ASN A 64 3.15 -5.77 -12.47
N ASP A 65 2.37 -4.85 -13.02
CA ASP A 65 0.91 -4.90 -12.95
C ASP A 65 0.31 -6.18 -13.57
N GLY A 66 0.89 -6.67 -14.66
CA GLY A 66 0.53 -7.95 -15.27
C GLY A 66 0.86 -9.13 -14.35
N GLY A 67 2.03 -9.11 -13.75
CA GLY A 67 2.48 -10.10 -12.78
C GLY A 67 1.57 -10.16 -11.55
N TYR A 68 1.19 -9.03 -10.97
CA TYR A 68 0.26 -9.00 -9.84
C TYR A 68 -1.12 -9.53 -10.20
N LYS A 69 -1.67 -9.20 -11.37
CA LYS A 69 -2.94 -9.76 -11.85
C LYS A 69 -2.88 -11.28 -11.98
N PHE A 70 -1.78 -11.79 -12.51
CA PHE A 70 -1.58 -13.22 -12.65
C PHE A 70 -1.43 -13.93 -11.31
N LEU A 71 -0.62 -13.40 -10.39
CA LEU A 71 -0.47 -13.95 -9.04
C LEU A 71 -1.80 -13.94 -8.29
N GLY A 72 -2.58 -12.87 -8.42
CA GLY A 72 -3.92 -12.77 -7.85
C GLY A 72 -4.85 -13.87 -8.35
N LYS A 73 -4.77 -14.20 -9.64
CA LYS A 73 -5.53 -15.31 -10.23
C LYS A 73 -5.12 -16.67 -9.64
N ILE A 74 -3.81 -16.97 -9.59
CA ILE A 74 -3.31 -18.23 -9.00
C ILE A 74 -3.76 -18.36 -7.55
N LEU A 75 -3.58 -17.29 -6.75
CA LEU A 75 -3.96 -17.28 -5.34
C LEU A 75 -5.45 -17.52 -5.15
N SER A 76 -6.28 -16.84 -5.95
CA SER A 76 -7.74 -17.00 -5.89
C SER A 76 -8.17 -18.42 -6.28
N GLU A 77 -7.65 -18.96 -7.37
CA GLU A 77 -7.98 -20.32 -7.84
C GLU A 77 -7.52 -21.40 -6.85
N ALA A 78 -6.35 -21.22 -6.24
CA ALA A 78 -5.83 -22.17 -5.25
C ALA A 78 -6.53 -22.09 -3.90
N ALA A 79 -6.90 -20.89 -3.46
CA ALA A 79 -7.56 -20.70 -2.16
C ALA A 79 -9.04 -21.10 -2.18
N TYR A 80 -9.71 -20.95 -3.31
CA TYR A 80 -11.18 -21.11 -3.43
C TYR A 80 -11.61 -22.18 -4.44
N GLU A 81 -10.72 -23.09 -4.82
CA GLU A 81 -11.00 -24.23 -5.70
C GLU A 81 -11.85 -23.85 -6.94
N LYS A 82 -11.37 -22.91 -7.74
CA LYS A 82 -12.08 -22.33 -8.88
C LYS A 82 -13.37 -21.62 -8.46
N SER A 83 -13.23 -20.67 -7.55
CA SER A 83 -14.37 -19.83 -7.18
C SER A 83 -15.13 -19.36 -8.42
N PRO A 84 -16.42 -19.68 -8.53
CA PRO A 84 -17.28 -19.18 -9.60
C PRO A 84 -17.62 -17.69 -9.42
N TYR A 85 -16.85 -16.94 -8.61
CA TYR A 85 -17.09 -15.52 -8.43
C TYR A 85 -16.81 -14.77 -9.73
N THR A 86 -17.81 -14.80 -10.57
CA THR A 86 -17.96 -13.80 -11.62
C THR A 86 -18.35 -12.51 -10.92
N ALA A 87 -17.44 -11.54 -10.88
CA ALA A 87 -17.74 -10.21 -10.40
C ALA A 87 -19.06 -9.74 -11.08
N LYS A 88 -20.14 -9.58 -10.31
CA LYS A 88 -21.46 -9.20 -10.81
C LYS A 88 -21.49 -7.73 -11.29
N GLY A 89 -20.53 -7.32 -12.11
CA GLY A 89 -20.42 -5.96 -12.65
C GLY A 89 -19.92 -4.89 -11.67
N ASN A 90 -19.71 -5.21 -10.39
CA ASN A 90 -19.23 -4.27 -9.36
C ASN A 90 -17.77 -4.50 -8.92
N GLY A 91 -17.03 -5.36 -9.61
CA GLY A 91 -15.66 -5.73 -9.25
C GLY A 91 -14.70 -4.54 -9.16
N SER A 92 -14.81 -3.54 -10.05
CA SER A 92 -14.01 -2.31 -9.97
C SER A 92 -14.32 -1.51 -8.70
N LYS A 93 -15.59 -1.36 -8.36
CA LYS A 93 -16.02 -0.64 -7.14
C LYS A 93 -15.55 -1.36 -5.87
N VAL A 94 -15.58 -2.69 -5.85
CA VAL A 94 -15.03 -3.48 -4.73
C VAL A 94 -13.52 -3.26 -4.63
N LEU A 95 -12.79 -3.25 -5.74
CA LEU A 95 -11.35 -2.99 -5.76
C LEU A 95 -11.02 -1.58 -5.26
N GLU A 96 -11.78 -0.57 -5.66
CA GLU A 96 -11.65 0.81 -5.17
C GLU A 96 -11.87 0.88 -3.65
N ALA A 97 -12.92 0.23 -3.13
CA ALA A 97 -13.18 0.16 -1.70
C ALA A 97 -12.07 -0.58 -0.92
N ILE A 98 -11.47 -1.62 -1.51
CA ILE A 98 -10.31 -2.31 -0.93
C ILE A 98 -9.09 -1.39 -0.91
N HIS A 99 -8.82 -0.64 -1.98
CA HIS A 99 -7.71 0.31 -2.03
C HIS A 99 -7.87 1.42 -0.99
N ASP A 100 -9.09 1.96 -0.82
CA ASP A 100 -9.38 2.94 0.22
C ASP A 100 -9.10 2.37 1.62
N LYS A 101 -9.64 1.19 1.95
CA LYS A 101 -9.33 0.52 3.22
C LYS A 101 -7.84 0.29 3.41
N ASN A 102 -7.14 -0.19 2.39
CA ASN A 102 -5.72 -0.50 2.47
C ASN A 102 -4.88 0.75 2.77
N TRP A 103 -5.28 1.92 2.28
CA TRP A 103 -4.62 3.18 2.61
C TRP A 103 -4.70 3.48 4.11
N PHE A 104 -5.89 3.35 4.72
CA PHE A 104 -6.07 3.57 6.16
C PHE A 104 -5.32 2.52 6.98
N TRP A 105 -5.47 1.24 6.64
CA TRP A 105 -4.80 0.15 7.32
C TRP A 105 -3.27 0.28 7.24
N PHE A 106 -2.73 0.64 6.07
CA PHE A 106 -1.30 0.87 5.90
C PHE A 106 -0.81 2.01 6.79
N ASN A 107 -1.55 3.11 6.90
CA ASN A 107 -1.18 4.26 7.70
C ASN A 107 -1.28 4.00 9.22
N ASP A 108 -2.16 3.10 9.68
CA ASP A 108 -2.15 2.61 11.06
C ASP A 108 -0.87 1.82 11.38
N ASN A 109 -0.41 0.99 10.43
CA ASN A 109 0.74 0.11 10.62
C ASN A 109 2.07 0.74 10.19
N LYS A 110 2.03 1.85 9.47
CA LYS A 110 3.22 2.60 9.11
C LYS A 110 3.85 3.21 10.36
N MET A 111 5.17 3.08 10.47
CA MET A 111 5.89 3.72 11.57
C MET A 111 5.58 5.21 11.61
N LEU A 112 5.14 5.66 12.77
CA LEU A 112 4.95 7.07 13.06
C LEU A 112 6.28 7.83 12.89
N ASN A 113 6.21 9.13 12.64
CA ASN A 113 7.41 9.96 12.52
C ASN A 113 8.26 9.85 13.80
N GLY A 114 9.47 9.27 13.68
CA GLY A 114 10.35 9.05 14.82
C GLY A 114 10.71 10.32 15.60
N VAL A 115 10.69 11.49 14.93
CA VAL A 115 10.87 12.79 15.61
C VAL A 115 9.75 13.08 16.62
N HIS A 116 8.53 12.62 16.34
CA HIS A 116 7.38 12.78 17.23
C HIS A 116 7.30 11.67 18.28
N VAL A 117 7.76 10.45 17.98
CA VAL A 117 7.67 9.30 18.89
C VAL A 117 8.85 9.24 19.84
N ASP A 118 10.08 9.40 19.32
CA ASP A 118 11.32 9.19 20.07
C ASP A 118 12.23 10.41 20.08
N GLY A 119 11.95 11.43 19.27
CA GLY A 119 12.81 12.56 19.04
C GLY A 119 12.38 13.84 19.78
N ARG A 120 12.93 14.96 19.31
CA ARG A 120 12.76 16.29 19.92
C ARG A 120 11.32 16.81 20.00
N ARG A 121 10.40 16.24 19.21
CA ARG A 121 8.97 16.59 19.22
C ARG A 121 8.10 15.59 19.95
N PHE A 122 8.70 14.71 20.75
CA PHE A 122 7.97 13.79 21.61
C PHE A 122 6.94 14.52 22.50
N LYS A 123 7.29 15.71 22.99
CA LYS A 123 6.34 16.61 23.64
C LYS A 123 6.19 17.86 22.77
N PRO A 124 4.95 18.30 22.47
CA PRO A 124 3.65 17.78 22.92
C PRO A 124 3.06 16.70 21.98
N PHE A 125 3.71 16.35 20.87
CA PHE A 125 3.08 15.62 19.78
C PHE A 125 3.11 14.10 19.89
N GLY A 126 3.95 13.53 20.73
CA GLY A 126 4.10 12.08 20.84
C GLY A 126 2.92 11.39 21.53
N PRO A 127 3.11 10.87 22.77
CA PRO A 127 2.09 10.08 23.47
C PRO A 127 0.79 10.83 23.76
N ALA A 128 0.79 12.16 23.70
CA ALA A 128 -0.43 12.93 23.89
C ALA A 128 -1.39 12.81 22.71
N ASN A 129 -0.89 12.54 21.49
CA ASN A 129 -1.67 12.59 20.26
C ASN A 129 -1.84 11.26 19.59
N TYR A 130 -0.74 10.57 19.29
CA TYR A 130 -0.80 9.42 18.38
C TYR A 130 -1.72 8.28 18.85
N PRO A 131 -1.94 8.00 20.16
CA PRO A 131 -2.89 6.98 20.57
C PRO A 131 -4.32 7.29 20.13
N ALA A 132 -4.74 8.55 20.22
CA ALA A 132 -6.06 8.97 19.76
C ALA A 132 -6.18 8.97 18.24
N GLU A 133 -5.14 9.42 17.54
CA GLU A 133 -5.06 9.39 16.07
C GLU A 133 -5.10 7.95 15.54
N THR A 134 -4.33 7.04 16.15
CA THR A 134 -4.32 5.62 15.81
C THR A 134 -5.68 4.98 16.08
N SER A 135 -6.33 5.29 17.20
CA SER A 135 -7.67 4.79 17.51
C SER A 135 -8.71 5.26 16.48
N LYS A 136 -8.62 6.53 16.06
CA LYS A 136 -9.50 7.09 15.03
C LYS A 136 -9.29 6.39 13.68
N ILE A 137 -8.05 6.24 13.22
CA ILE A 137 -7.76 5.61 11.93
C ILE A 137 -8.20 4.13 11.90
N ARG A 138 -8.16 3.43 13.04
CA ARG A 138 -8.67 2.06 13.17
C ARG A 138 -10.18 2.01 13.04
N ALA A 139 -10.91 2.91 13.69
CA ALA A 139 -12.36 3.03 13.53
C ALA A 139 -12.75 3.34 12.08
N MET A 140 -12.03 4.25 11.43
CA MET A 140 -12.22 4.55 10.00
C MET A 140 -11.90 3.35 9.11
N THR A 141 -10.90 2.54 9.46
CA THR A 141 -10.56 1.30 8.72
C THR A 141 -11.67 0.27 8.85
N GLU A 142 -12.27 0.14 10.02
CA GLU A 142 -13.42 -0.76 10.25
C GLU A 142 -14.66 -0.33 9.42
N ALA A 143 -14.95 0.96 9.36
CA ALA A 143 -16.01 1.48 8.50
C ALA A 143 -15.78 1.13 7.02
N ARG A 144 -14.54 1.20 6.55
CA ARG A 144 -14.17 0.81 5.19
C ARG A 144 -14.28 -0.69 4.94
N ASP A 145 -14.04 -1.51 5.94
CA ASP A 145 -14.30 -2.95 5.84
C ASP A 145 -15.80 -3.23 5.63
N GLN A 146 -16.65 -2.55 6.39
CA GLN A 146 -18.09 -2.64 6.21
C GLN A 146 -18.54 -2.15 4.82
N ASN A 147 -17.92 -1.07 4.30
CA ASN A 147 -18.15 -0.58 2.95
C ASN A 147 -17.81 -1.61 1.88
N ILE A 148 -16.66 -2.32 1.99
CA ILE A 148 -16.27 -3.38 1.05
C ILE A 148 -17.40 -4.43 0.96
N TRP A 149 -17.90 -4.90 2.09
CA TRP A 149 -19.00 -5.88 2.13
C TRP A 149 -20.31 -5.33 1.60
N ALA A 150 -20.62 -4.07 1.85
CA ALA A 150 -21.80 -3.42 1.30
C ALA A 150 -21.72 -3.37 -0.23
N VAL A 151 -20.62 -2.86 -0.77
CA VAL A 151 -20.38 -2.75 -2.22
C VAL A 151 -20.36 -4.13 -2.89
N ALA A 152 -19.72 -5.12 -2.27
CA ALA A 152 -19.70 -6.50 -2.79
C ALA A 152 -21.10 -7.10 -2.92
N ASN A 153 -22.02 -6.70 -2.05
CA ASN A 153 -23.43 -7.11 -2.07
C ASN A 153 -24.36 -6.15 -2.87
N GLY A 154 -23.78 -5.20 -3.62
CA GLY A 154 -24.55 -4.23 -4.42
C GLY A 154 -25.29 -3.18 -3.59
N ARG A 155 -24.87 -2.95 -2.35
CA ARG A 155 -25.42 -1.96 -1.42
C ARG A 155 -24.53 -0.73 -1.35
N THR A 156 -25.09 0.37 -0.89
CA THR A 156 -24.35 1.60 -0.55
C THR A 156 -24.02 1.61 0.94
N PHE A 157 -22.91 2.23 1.29
CA PHE A 157 -22.50 2.52 2.67
C PHE A 157 -22.09 3.99 2.75
N ASP A 158 -22.60 4.70 3.74
CA ASP A 158 -22.26 6.12 3.94
C ASP A 158 -21.00 6.25 4.79
N LEU A 159 -19.86 6.33 4.10
CA LEU A 159 -18.56 6.51 4.74
C LEU A 159 -18.43 7.86 5.45
N ASN A 160 -19.06 8.93 4.94
CA ASN A 160 -18.96 10.25 5.55
C ASN A 160 -19.60 10.24 6.93
N THR A 161 -20.84 9.73 7.04
CA THR A 161 -21.52 9.58 8.33
C THR A 161 -20.73 8.67 9.28
N ALA A 162 -20.14 7.58 8.77
CA ALA A 162 -19.34 6.68 9.59
C ALA A 162 -18.03 7.34 10.09
N ASP A 163 -17.36 8.12 9.25
CA ASP A 163 -16.15 8.84 9.61
C ASP A 163 -16.45 9.99 10.61
N ASP A 164 -17.55 10.71 10.42
CA ASP A 164 -18.02 11.75 11.35
C ASP A 164 -18.38 11.21 12.74
N ALA A 165 -18.85 9.96 12.80
CA ALA A 165 -19.14 9.27 14.06
C ALA A 165 -17.90 8.81 14.82
N THR A 166 -16.70 8.89 14.23
CA THR A 166 -15.46 8.51 14.91
C THR A 166 -15.06 9.55 15.98
N PRO A 167 -14.27 9.15 17.00
CA PRO A 167 -13.89 10.08 18.08
C PRO A 167 -13.22 11.36 17.56
N THR A 168 -13.63 12.50 18.09
CA THR A 168 -12.95 13.78 17.82
C THR A 168 -11.55 13.74 18.42
N LEU A 169 -10.56 14.16 17.64
CA LEU A 169 -9.18 14.25 18.15
C LEU A 169 -9.07 15.39 19.17
N PRO A 170 -8.31 15.19 20.27
CA PRO A 170 -8.06 16.24 21.23
C PRO A 170 -7.26 17.36 20.57
N GLU A 171 -7.59 18.60 20.90
CA GLU A 171 -6.81 19.75 20.46
C GLU A 171 -5.42 19.72 21.10
N VAL A 172 -4.39 19.76 20.26
CA VAL A 172 -3.02 19.78 20.73
C VAL A 172 -2.55 21.21 20.86
N LYS A 173 -2.29 21.62 22.09
CA LYS A 173 -1.63 22.91 22.36
C LYS A 173 -0.19 22.84 21.84
N THR A 174 0.04 23.46 20.71
CA THR A 174 1.38 23.66 20.18
C THR A 174 2.06 24.84 20.89
N ASN A 175 3.39 24.87 20.84
CA ASN A 175 4.14 26.04 21.27
C ASN A 175 4.15 27.18 20.23
N TYR A 176 3.37 27.06 19.17
CA TYR A 176 3.08 28.14 18.24
C TYR A 176 2.29 29.22 18.97
N LYS A 177 2.83 30.42 18.96
CA LYS A 177 2.10 31.60 19.44
C LYS A 177 1.08 31.98 18.39
N ALA A 178 -0.06 32.54 18.82
CA ALA A 178 -1.14 33.00 17.96
C ALA A 178 -0.75 34.13 16.98
N SER A 179 0.50 34.55 16.97
CA SER A 179 1.09 35.42 15.95
C SER A 179 1.68 34.61 14.78
N ASP A 180 0.93 33.65 14.28
CA ASP A 180 1.31 32.98 13.03
C ASP A 180 1.51 34.04 11.95
N PRO A 181 2.65 34.01 11.25
CA PRO A 181 2.79 34.85 10.06
C PRO A 181 1.62 34.55 9.13
N ASN A 182 0.90 35.59 8.75
CA ASN A 182 -0.18 35.47 7.79
C ASN A 182 0.30 34.62 6.60
N TYR A 183 -0.49 33.66 6.22
CA TYR A 183 -0.21 32.83 5.03
C TYR A 183 0.12 33.76 3.86
N THR A 184 1.32 33.63 3.34
CA THR A 184 1.74 34.36 2.14
C THR A 184 1.51 33.45 0.93
N PRO A 185 0.61 33.85 0.01
CA PRO A 185 0.39 33.08 -1.22
C PRO A 185 1.72 32.83 -1.95
N ALA A 186 1.88 31.65 -2.55
CA ALA A 186 3.14 31.27 -3.19
C ALA A 186 3.64 32.27 -4.24
N LYS A 187 2.73 32.92 -4.97
CA LYS A 187 3.04 34.00 -5.93
C LYS A 187 3.68 35.23 -5.26
N ASP A 188 3.33 35.53 -4.04
CA ASP A 188 3.87 36.66 -3.30
C ASP A 188 5.14 36.26 -2.54
N ALA A 189 5.22 35.00 -2.07
CA ALA A 189 6.43 34.44 -1.46
C ALA A 189 7.60 34.47 -2.44
N VAL A 190 7.39 34.12 -3.70
CA VAL A 190 8.44 34.19 -4.76
C VAL A 190 9.03 35.61 -4.90
N LYS A 191 8.20 36.65 -4.77
CA LYS A 191 8.65 38.05 -4.88
C LYS A 191 9.55 38.49 -3.73
N SER A 192 9.45 37.83 -2.58
CA SER A 192 10.24 38.14 -1.38
C SER A 192 11.62 37.44 -1.37
N LEU A 193 11.87 36.53 -2.29
CA LEU A 193 13.11 35.78 -2.36
C LEU A 193 14.16 36.55 -3.15
N THR A 194 15.38 36.61 -2.60
CA THR A 194 16.54 37.19 -3.28
C THR A 194 17.40 36.06 -3.85
N VAL A 195 17.80 36.20 -5.11
CA VAL A 195 18.67 35.22 -5.78
C VAL A 195 19.95 35.91 -6.25
N PRO A 196 21.07 35.17 -6.35
CA PRO A 196 22.29 35.68 -6.94
C PRO A 196 22.11 36.14 -8.37
N GLU A 197 23.01 37.01 -8.82
CA GLU A 197 23.03 37.48 -10.22
C GLU A 197 23.16 36.29 -11.20
N GLY A 198 22.38 36.31 -12.27
CA GLY A 198 22.30 35.24 -13.26
C GLY A 198 21.31 34.10 -12.93
N TYR A 199 20.62 34.15 -11.79
CA TYR A 199 19.57 33.20 -11.43
C TYR A 199 18.20 33.83 -11.46
N LYS A 200 17.16 32.98 -11.75
CA LYS A 200 15.75 33.37 -11.78
C LYS A 200 14.93 32.40 -10.94
N ILE A 201 14.02 32.92 -10.15
CA ILE A 201 13.03 32.09 -9.45
C ILE A 201 11.72 32.12 -10.22
N GLU A 202 11.17 30.96 -10.46
CA GLU A 202 9.84 30.81 -11.05
C GLU A 202 8.98 29.90 -10.18
N LEU A 203 7.70 30.23 -10.04
CA LEU A 203 6.74 29.38 -9.39
C LEU A 203 6.36 28.25 -10.34
N PHE A 204 6.75 27.02 -9.98
CA PHE A 204 6.44 25.83 -10.78
C PHE A 204 5.06 25.26 -10.44
N ALA A 205 4.75 25.15 -9.13
CA ALA A 205 3.46 24.69 -8.64
C ALA A 205 3.15 25.31 -7.27
N SER A 206 1.89 25.46 -6.96
CA SER A 206 1.38 25.85 -5.63
C SER A 206 0.10 25.07 -5.34
N GLU A 207 -0.12 24.70 -4.10
CA GLU A 207 -1.40 24.19 -3.61
C GLU A 207 -2.44 25.31 -3.52
#